data_bad858a44db030334d04936b3a9d7c8f
#
_entry.id   bad858a44db030334d04936b3a9d7c8f
#
_cell.length_a   1.000
_cell.length_b   1.000
_cell.length_c   1.000
_cell.angle_alpha   90.00
_cell.angle_beta   90.00
_cell.angle_gamma   90.00
#
_symmetry.space_group_name_H-M   'P 1'
#
loop_
_entity.id
_entity.type
_entity.pdbx_description
1 polymer ?
#
loop_
_entity_poly.entity_id
_entity_poly.type
_entity_poly.pdbx_seq_one_letter_code
_entity_poly.pdbx_strand_id
1 'polypeptide(L)'
;HQLVELGYLKSAHSHSTESVAFNVQPRRTGQVLIGSSREYDQTGSELNDSLLRQMLERAALYMPDLANLNILRMWTGFRAATPDKLPLIGLTRPGVYLATGHEGLGITTSLGTARILADQILQRRPDIPIAPYLPSRFDGREAS
;
A
#
# COMPACT_ATOMS: atom_id res chain seq x y z
N HIS A 1 19.46 0.61 0.77
CA HIS A 1 18.88 1.32 1.91
C HIS A 1 17.74 2.21 1.41
N GLN A 2 16.79 2.52 2.31
CA GLN A 2 15.66 3.40 2.05
C GLN A 2 15.64 4.46 3.15
N LEU A 3 15.45 5.72 2.77
CA LEU A 3 15.25 6.83 3.67
C LEU A 3 13.77 7.20 3.63
N VAL A 4 13.13 7.31 4.79
CA VAL A 4 11.73 7.72 4.93
C VAL A 4 11.61 8.76 6.05
N GLU A 5 10.64 9.65 5.93
CA GLU A 5 10.34 10.58 7.03
C GLU A 5 9.68 9.85 8.21
N LEU A 6 9.88 10.33 9.42
CA LEU A 6 9.28 9.74 10.63
C LEU A 6 7.75 9.77 10.60
N GLY A 7 7.15 10.74 9.90
CA GLY A 7 5.72 10.85 9.69
C GLY A 7 5.11 9.87 8.67
N TYR A 8 5.93 9.08 7.98
CA TYR A 8 5.47 8.20 6.89
C TYR A 8 4.33 7.26 7.31
N LEU A 9 4.42 6.66 8.49
CA LEU A 9 3.36 5.78 9.00
C LEU A 9 2.08 6.54 9.37
N LYS A 10 2.20 7.78 9.84
CA LYS A 10 1.03 8.63 10.14
C LYS A 10 0.27 9.01 8.88
N SER A 11 0.99 9.33 7.79
CA SER A 11 0.36 9.60 6.49
C SER A 11 -0.33 8.36 5.92
N ALA A 12 0.21 7.16 6.18
CA ALA A 12 -0.41 5.91 5.79
C ALA A 12 -1.76 5.63 6.47
N HIS A 13 -1.97 6.17 7.67
CA HIS A 13 -3.22 6.03 8.43
C HIS A 13 -4.16 7.25 8.29
N SER A 14 -3.76 8.27 7.54
CA SER A 14 -4.61 9.44 7.27
C SER A 14 -5.87 9.04 6.50
N HIS A 15 -6.99 9.66 6.83
CA HIS A 15 -8.26 9.56 6.09
C HIS A 15 -8.36 10.59 4.94
N SER A 16 -7.28 11.33 4.66
CA SER A 16 -7.26 12.23 3.51
C SER A 16 -7.32 11.42 2.21
N THR A 17 -8.04 11.95 1.23
CA THR A 17 -8.15 11.35 -0.12
C THR A 17 -6.81 11.31 -0.84
N GLU A 18 -5.91 12.22 -0.48
CA GLU A 18 -4.57 12.35 -1.04
C GLU A 18 -3.53 12.47 0.08
N SER A 19 -2.36 11.92 -0.13
CA SER A 19 -1.22 12.09 0.78
C SER A 19 0.12 11.98 0.05
N VAL A 20 1.09 12.74 0.53
CA VAL A 20 2.49 12.69 0.09
C VAL A 20 3.38 12.46 1.29
N ALA A 21 4.35 11.56 1.15
CA ALA A 21 5.34 11.28 2.17
C ALA A 21 6.74 11.10 1.54
N PHE A 22 7.76 11.60 2.22
CA PHE A 22 9.13 11.45 1.76
C PHE A 22 9.59 9.99 1.86
N ASN A 23 10.07 9.48 0.71
CA ASN A 23 10.64 8.16 0.58
C ASN A 23 11.67 8.18 -0.55
N VAL A 24 12.91 7.92 -0.24
CA VAL A 24 14.00 7.90 -1.22
C VAL A 24 14.79 6.62 -1.12
N GLN A 25 15.03 5.98 -2.26
CA GLN A 25 15.78 4.73 -2.37
C GLN A 25 16.91 4.88 -3.40
N PRO A 26 18.14 5.09 -2.98
CA PRO A 26 19.29 5.01 -3.86
C PRO A 26 19.48 3.57 -4.38
N ARG A 27 19.72 3.45 -5.68
CA ARG A 27 20.01 2.18 -6.34
C ARG A 27 21.51 2.03 -6.60
N ARG A 28 21.99 0.79 -6.65
CA ARG A 28 23.41 0.50 -6.96
C ARG A 28 23.83 0.97 -8.36
N THR A 29 22.88 1.20 -9.23
CA THR A 29 23.06 1.73 -10.61
C THR A 29 23.27 3.24 -10.66
N GLY A 30 23.28 3.95 -9.52
CA GLY A 30 23.35 5.41 -9.44
C GLY A 30 22.00 6.12 -9.58
N GLN A 31 20.92 5.39 -9.90
CA GLN A 31 19.57 5.93 -9.95
C GLN A 31 19.02 6.14 -8.53
N VAL A 32 18.14 7.12 -8.39
CA VAL A 32 17.42 7.40 -7.16
C VAL A 32 15.92 7.26 -7.42
N LEU A 33 15.26 6.41 -6.66
CA LEU A 33 13.81 6.29 -6.65
C LEU A 33 13.24 7.23 -5.60
N ILE A 34 12.38 8.15 -6.02
CA ILE A 34 11.68 9.10 -5.14
C ILE A 34 10.19 8.70 -5.09
N GLY A 35 9.64 8.66 -3.90
CA GLY A 35 8.24 8.40 -3.59
C GLY A 35 7.88 9.05 -2.25
N SER A 36 6.68 8.96 -1.83
CA SER A 36 5.53 8.35 -2.49
C SER A 36 4.31 9.24 -2.32
N SER A 37 3.38 9.08 -3.23
CA SER A 37 2.05 9.65 -3.08
C SER A 37 1.01 8.52 -2.98
N ARG A 38 -0.18 8.87 -2.52
CA ARG A 38 -1.35 8.02 -2.49
C ARG A 38 -2.58 8.85 -2.79
N GLU A 39 -3.44 8.30 -3.63
CA GLU A 39 -4.79 8.78 -3.91
C GLU A 39 -5.76 7.62 -3.71
N TYR A 40 -6.91 7.90 -3.08
CA TYR A 40 -8.02 6.97 -3.00
C TYR A 40 -9.04 7.28 -4.09
N ASP A 41 -9.85 6.30 -4.45
CA ASP A 41 -10.97 6.39 -5.42
C ASP A 41 -10.56 6.80 -6.84
N GLN A 42 -9.26 6.69 -7.15
CA GLN A 42 -8.75 6.88 -8.51
C GLN A 42 -8.59 5.53 -9.19
N THR A 43 -9.22 5.39 -10.36
CA THR A 43 -9.13 4.19 -11.21
C THR A 43 -8.38 4.44 -12.51
N GLY A 44 -8.01 5.70 -12.78
CA GLY A 44 -7.20 6.10 -13.92
C GLY A 44 -5.71 5.88 -13.68
N SER A 45 -4.96 5.61 -14.75
CA SER A 45 -3.49 5.48 -14.71
C SER A 45 -2.77 6.80 -15.00
N GLU A 46 -3.49 7.91 -15.06
CA GLU A 46 -2.94 9.23 -15.31
C GLU A 46 -2.12 9.71 -14.12
N LEU A 47 -1.05 10.44 -14.42
CA LEU A 47 -0.23 11.06 -13.39
C LEU A 47 -0.89 12.33 -12.89
N ASN A 48 -0.97 12.50 -11.58
CA ASN A 48 -1.41 13.73 -10.97
C ASN A 48 -0.21 14.67 -10.80
N ASP A 49 -0.11 15.67 -11.66
CA ASP A 49 1.01 16.62 -11.67
C ASP A 49 1.14 17.40 -10.36
N SER A 50 0.03 17.70 -9.70
CA SER A 50 0.04 18.39 -8.40
C SER A 50 0.70 17.54 -7.33
N LEU A 51 0.32 16.27 -7.22
CA LEU A 51 0.93 15.33 -6.27
C LEU A 51 2.39 15.05 -6.61
N LEU A 52 2.72 14.92 -7.89
CA LEU A 52 4.10 14.75 -8.32
C LEU A 52 4.96 15.94 -7.90
N ARG A 53 4.49 17.17 -8.11
CA ARG A 53 5.17 18.39 -7.67
C ARG A 53 5.38 18.39 -6.16
N GLN A 54 4.34 18.15 -5.37
CA GLN A 54 4.44 18.07 -3.91
C GLN A 54 5.44 17.01 -3.44
N MET A 55 5.47 15.87 -4.12
CA MET A 55 6.41 14.78 -3.81
C MET A 55 7.87 15.20 -4.07
N LEU A 56 8.14 15.87 -5.19
CA LEU A 56 9.47 16.37 -5.53
C LEU A 56 9.91 17.50 -4.60
N GLU A 57 9.03 18.46 -4.30
CA GLU A 57 9.27 19.56 -3.35
C GLU A 57 9.61 18.99 -1.95
N ARG A 58 8.86 17.98 -1.51
CA ARG A 58 9.10 17.32 -0.24
C ARG A 58 10.43 16.55 -0.25
N ALA A 59 10.79 15.90 -1.33
CA ALA A 59 12.07 15.24 -1.47
C ALA A 59 13.24 16.24 -1.42
N ALA A 60 13.12 17.37 -2.12
CA ALA A 60 14.14 18.44 -2.11
C ALA A 60 14.27 19.12 -0.74
N LEU A 61 13.18 19.19 0.06
CA LEU A 61 13.22 19.70 1.42
C LEU A 61 14.13 18.86 2.33
N TYR A 62 14.08 17.54 2.21
CA TYR A 62 14.91 16.61 2.99
C TYR A 62 16.30 16.40 2.39
N MET A 63 16.41 16.44 1.07
CA MET A 63 17.62 16.19 0.31
C MET A 63 17.73 17.17 -0.86
N PRO A 64 18.24 18.42 -0.63
CA PRO A 64 18.24 19.50 -1.64
C PRO A 64 18.93 19.12 -2.95
N ASP A 65 19.95 18.28 -2.91
CA ASP A 65 20.70 17.85 -4.10
C ASP A 65 19.85 17.05 -5.10
N LEU A 66 18.73 16.48 -4.67
CA LEU A 66 17.81 15.79 -5.55
C LEU A 66 17.18 16.72 -6.59
N ALA A 67 17.07 18.02 -6.30
CA ALA A 67 16.54 19.02 -7.24
C ALA A 67 17.43 19.20 -8.48
N ASN A 68 18.71 18.79 -8.41
CA ASN A 68 19.65 18.89 -9.53
C ASN A 68 19.65 17.64 -10.44
N LEU A 69 18.86 16.63 -10.12
CA LEU A 69 18.80 15.39 -10.90
C LEU A 69 17.77 15.49 -12.03
N ASN A 70 18.08 14.82 -13.12
CA ASN A 70 17.13 14.66 -14.23
C ASN A 70 16.13 13.54 -13.94
N ILE A 71 14.86 13.77 -14.24
CA ILE A 71 13.82 12.74 -14.16
C ILE A 71 13.98 11.78 -15.32
N LEU A 72 14.18 10.50 -15.03
CA LEU A 72 14.28 9.44 -16.03
C LEU A 72 12.93 8.83 -16.37
N ARG A 73 12.07 8.67 -15.37
CA ARG A 73 10.75 8.04 -15.51
C ARG A 73 9.84 8.40 -14.35
N MET A 74 8.56 8.55 -14.65
CA MET A 74 7.47 8.66 -13.69
C MET A 74 6.45 7.56 -13.94
N TRP A 75 5.82 7.05 -12.90
CA TRP A 75 4.76 6.04 -13.03
C TRP A 75 3.86 6.05 -11.81
N THR A 76 2.67 5.54 -12.00
CA THR A 76 1.70 5.23 -10.96
C THR A 76 1.38 3.73 -10.98
N GLY A 77 0.67 3.26 -9.96
CA GLY A 77 0.22 1.89 -9.86
C GLY A 77 -0.87 1.75 -8.81
N PHE A 78 -1.70 0.73 -8.97
CA PHE A 78 -2.82 0.49 -8.06
C PHE A 78 -2.40 -0.40 -6.90
N ARG A 79 -3.00 -0.12 -5.75
CA ARG A 79 -2.93 -0.98 -4.56
C ARG A 79 -4.33 -1.41 -4.19
N ALA A 80 -4.52 -2.70 -3.96
CA ALA A 80 -5.77 -3.20 -3.43
C ALA A 80 -5.96 -2.70 -1.99
N ALA A 81 -7.00 -1.93 -1.76
CA ALA A 81 -7.39 -1.38 -0.47
C ALA A 81 -8.77 -1.89 -0.08
N THR A 82 -9.08 -1.82 1.21
CA THR A 82 -10.39 -2.12 1.77
C THR A 82 -10.87 -0.92 2.59
N PRO A 83 -12.18 -0.71 2.75
CA PRO A 83 -12.72 0.42 3.50
C PRO A 83 -12.25 0.46 4.97
N ASP A 84 -12.03 -0.70 5.57
CA ASP A 84 -11.57 -0.85 6.96
C ASP A 84 -10.06 -0.97 7.11
N LYS A 85 -9.31 -0.89 6.00
CA LYS A 85 -7.85 -1.01 5.94
C LYS A 85 -7.28 -2.35 6.43
N LEU A 86 -8.12 -3.36 6.60
CA LEU A 86 -7.71 -4.72 6.89
C LEU A 86 -7.75 -5.59 5.63
N PRO A 87 -6.78 -6.47 5.40
CA PRO A 87 -6.80 -7.32 4.21
C PRO A 87 -7.98 -8.30 4.22
N LEU A 88 -8.35 -8.77 3.04
CA LEU A 88 -9.28 -9.87 2.83
C LEU A 88 -8.51 -11.17 2.71
N ILE A 89 -8.64 -12.06 3.70
CA ILE A 89 -7.91 -13.31 3.74
C ILE A 89 -8.87 -14.45 4.09
N GLY A 90 -9.12 -15.34 3.15
CA GLY A 90 -9.94 -16.52 3.41
C GLY A 90 -10.89 -16.89 2.28
N LEU A 91 -11.75 -17.85 2.58
CA LEU A 91 -12.73 -18.40 1.65
C LEU A 91 -13.79 -17.35 1.32
N THR A 92 -14.05 -17.13 0.04
CA THR A 92 -15.14 -16.26 -0.45
C THR A 92 -16.30 -17.06 -1.05
N ARG A 93 -15.99 -18.16 -1.74
CA ARG A 93 -16.95 -19.11 -2.29
C ARG A 93 -16.30 -20.48 -2.41
N PRO A 94 -17.04 -21.59 -2.56
CA PRO A 94 -16.46 -22.92 -2.61
C PRO A 94 -15.25 -23.01 -3.54
N GLY A 95 -14.11 -23.40 -2.97
CA GLY A 95 -12.83 -23.55 -3.69
C GLY A 95 -12.08 -22.26 -4.01
N VAL A 96 -12.57 -21.07 -3.64
CA VAL A 96 -11.92 -19.78 -3.95
C VAL A 96 -11.53 -19.05 -2.68
N TYR A 97 -10.23 -18.86 -2.49
CA TYR A 97 -9.66 -18.10 -1.38
C TYR A 97 -9.11 -16.76 -1.87
N LEU A 98 -9.31 -15.71 -1.06
CA LEU A 98 -8.73 -14.39 -1.28
C LEU A 98 -7.51 -14.16 -0.38
N ALA A 99 -6.55 -13.39 -0.88
CA ALA A 99 -5.42 -12.83 -0.14
C ALA A 99 -5.10 -11.46 -0.76
N THR A 100 -5.88 -10.44 -0.43
CA THR A 100 -5.80 -9.11 -1.08
C THR A 100 -6.11 -7.99 -0.10
N GLY A 101 -6.05 -6.74 -0.54
CA GLY A 101 -6.41 -5.60 0.30
C GLY A 101 -5.34 -5.16 1.31
N HIS A 102 -4.08 -5.56 1.11
CA HIS A 102 -2.98 -5.25 2.02
C HIS A 102 -2.39 -3.84 1.86
N GLU A 103 -2.87 -3.08 0.89
CA GLU A 103 -2.30 -1.78 0.50
C GLU A 103 -0.76 -1.84 0.32
N GLY A 104 -0.01 -1.05 1.13
CA GLY A 104 1.45 -1.02 1.11
C GLY A 104 2.14 -2.07 1.96
N LEU A 105 1.42 -2.90 2.72
CA LEU A 105 1.97 -3.83 3.70
C LEU A 105 2.02 -5.29 3.23
N GLY A 106 1.64 -5.58 1.98
CA GLY A 106 1.50 -6.95 1.48
C GLY A 106 2.76 -7.80 1.62
N ILE A 107 3.95 -7.25 1.34
CA ILE A 107 5.21 -7.97 1.52
C ILE A 107 5.48 -8.24 3.00
N THR A 108 5.34 -7.22 3.85
CA THR A 108 5.61 -7.32 5.28
C THR A 108 4.70 -8.32 5.98
N THR A 109 3.43 -8.40 5.58
CA THR A 109 2.41 -9.28 6.19
C THR A 109 2.25 -10.61 5.46
N SER A 110 3.01 -10.87 4.40
CA SER A 110 2.85 -12.05 3.54
C SER A 110 2.89 -13.39 4.29
N LEU A 111 3.81 -13.54 5.24
CA LEU A 111 3.94 -14.78 6.03
C LEU A 111 2.72 -14.99 6.94
N GLY A 112 2.20 -13.94 7.56
CA GLY A 112 0.96 -14.02 8.35
C GLY A 112 -0.24 -14.38 7.48
N THR A 113 -0.36 -13.78 6.32
CA THR A 113 -1.40 -14.08 5.32
C THR A 113 -1.32 -15.53 4.87
N ALA A 114 -0.12 -16.01 4.53
CA ALA A 114 0.10 -17.39 4.12
C ALA A 114 -0.29 -18.37 5.23
N ARG A 115 0.06 -18.07 6.49
CA ARG A 115 -0.32 -18.89 7.64
C ARG A 115 -1.83 -18.98 7.80
N ILE A 116 -2.53 -17.84 7.76
CA ILE A 116 -4.00 -17.78 7.87
C ILE A 116 -4.65 -18.63 6.77
N LEU A 117 -4.19 -18.52 5.52
CA LEU A 117 -4.74 -19.30 4.42
C LEU A 117 -4.44 -20.80 4.55
N ALA A 118 -3.20 -21.14 4.91
CA ALA A 118 -2.82 -22.55 5.08
C ALA A 118 -3.65 -23.22 6.18
N ASP A 119 -3.89 -22.56 7.30
CA ASP A 119 -4.68 -23.11 8.39
C ASP A 119 -6.16 -23.29 7.98
N GLN A 120 -6.72 -22.35 7.19
CA GLN A 120 -8.10 -22.49 6.66
C GLN A 120 -8.20 -23.63 5.63
N ILE A 121 -7.27 -23.71 4.68
CA ILE A 121 -7.28 -24.76 3.63
C ILE A 121 -7.10 -26.16 4.24
N LEU A 122 -6.21 -26.27 5.23
CA LEU A 122 -5.89 -27.52 5.90
C LEU A 122 -6.81 -27.82 7.10
N GLN A 123 -7.82 -26.99 7.32
CA GLN A 123 -8.79 -27.11 8.44
C GLN A 123 -8.10 -27.23 9.81
N ARG A 124 -7.04 -26.47 10.00
CA ARG A 124 -6.30 -26.40 11.26
C ARG A 124 -6.88 -25.28 12.14
N ARG A 125 -6.67 -25.43 13.45
CA ARG A 125 -6.97 -24.33 14.37
C ARG A 125 -5.99 -23.19 14.10
N PRO A 126 -6.50 -21.97 13.79
CA PRO A 126 -5.63 -20.84 13.50
C PRO A 126 -5.00 -20.29 14.78
N ASP A 127 -3.69 -19.99 14.72
CA ASP A 127 -2.97 -19.27 15.78
C ASP A 127 -3.25 -17.77 15.76
N ILE A 128 -3.62 -17.25 14.58
CA ILE A 128 -3.97 -15.85 14.36
C ILE A 128 -5.49 -15.73 14.27
N PRO A 129 -6.13 -14.81 15.02
CA PRO A 129 -7.57 -14.57 14.88
C PRO A 129 -7.94 -14.25 13.43
N ILE A 130 -8.81 -15.05 12.80
CA ILE A 130 -9.15 -14.92 11.38
C ILE A 130 -10.36 -14.02 11.12
N ALA A 131 -11.27 -13.90 12.09
CA ALA A 131 -12.54 -13.20 11.91
C ALA A 131 -12.41 -11.77 11.35
N PRO A 132 -11.44 -10.94 11.77
CA PRO A 132 -11.26 -9.60 11.23
C PRO A 132 -10.84 -9.57 9.76
N TYR A 133 -10.36 -10.68 9.20
CA TYR A 133 -9.81 -10.75 7.85
C TYR A 133 -10.73 -11.49 6.87
N LEU A 134 -11.79 -12.14 7.34
CA LEU A 134 -12.68 -12.90 6.48
C LEU A 134 -13.38 -12.00 5.45
N PRO A 135 -13.50 -12.43 4.18
CA PRO A 135 -14.27 -11.72 3.16
C PRO A 135 -15.71 -11.47 3.58
N SER A 136 -16.32 -12.42 4.27
CA SER A 136 -17.73 -12.34 4.75
C SER A 136 -18.01 -11.19 5.72
N ARG A 137 -16.99 -10.51 6.24
CA ARG A 137 -17.19 -9.32 7.11
C ARG A 137 -17.86 -8.14 6.39
N PHE A 138 -17.90 -8.19 5.07
CA PHE A 138 -18.60 -7.22 4.23
C PHE A 138 -19.95 -7.73 3.70
N ASP A 139 -20.29 -9.01 3.97
CA ASP A 139 -21.58 -9.55 3.58
C ASP A 139 -22.69 -8.82 4.35
N GLY A 140 -23.65 -8.24 3.63
CA GLY A 140 -24.72 -7.43 4.21
C GLY A 140 -24.44 -5.92 4.34
N ARG A 141 -23.27 -5.44 3.93
CA ARG A 141 -23.05 -4.00 3.70
C ARG A 141 -23.37 -3.71 2.23
N GLU A 142 -24.57 -3.21 1.96
CA GLU A 142 -24.87 -2.59 0.67
C GLU A 142 -23.88 -1.45 0.47
N ALA A 143 -23.35 -1.34 -0.74
CA ALA A 143 -22.52 -0.21 -1.14
C ALA A 143 -23.39 1.05 -1.08
N SER A 144 -23.22 1.84 -0.03
CA SER A 144 -23.84 3.16 0.11
C SER A 144 -22.99 4.22 -0.59
#